data_c507978e159365a42bf59b3b77a54310
#
_entry.id   c507978e159365a42bf59b3b77a54310
#
_cell.length_a   1.000
_cell.length_b   1.000
_cell.length_c   1.000
_cell.angle_alpha   90.00
_cell.angle_beta   90.00
_cell.angle_gamma   90.00
#
_symmetry.space_group_name_H-M   'P 1'
#
loop_
_entity.id
_entity.type
_entity.pdbx_description
1 polymer ?
#
loop_
_entity_poly.entity_id
_entity_poly.type
_entity_poly.pdbx_seq_one_letter_code
_entity_poly.pdbx_strand_id
1 'polypeptide(L)'
;MSIEESNFTLVAAQNLLKATETAINNMVIEISKPVDPELSGSGRKAELASIKQTAVDAKEMLVIRQEIEQMIKNVSEHGTIEEAQDFSGGFAE
;
A
#
# COMPACT_ATOMS: atom_id res chain seq x y z
N MET A 1 -15.79 14.14 -15.04
CA MET A 1 -14.82 14.72 -14.10
C MET A 1 -14.17 15.92 -14.73
N SER A 2 -14.08 17.00 -13.99
CA SER A 2 -13.46 18.21 -14.49
C SER A 2 -11.95 18.09 -14.47
N ILE A 3 -11.28 18.98 -15.15
CA ILE A 3 -9.83 19.01 -15.14
C ILE A 3 -9.31 19.23 -13.74
N GLU A 4 -9.97 20.08 -12.97
CA GLU A 4 -9.55 20.34 -11.60
C GLU A 4 -9.66 19.13 -10.74
N GLU A 5 -10.73 18.35 -10.90
CA GLU A 5 -10.88 17.12 -10.15
C GLU A 5 -9.83 16.10 -10.53
N SER A 6 -9.51 16.02 -11.82
CA SER A 6 -8.47 15.12 -12.28
C SER A 6 -7.13 15.50 -11.69
N ASN A 7 -6.81 16.79 -11.66
CA ASN A 7 -5.57 17.26 -11.09
C ASN A 7 -5.48 16.98 -9.58
N PHE A 8 -6.58 17.23 -8.88
CA PHE A 8 -6.61 16.94 -7.47
C PHE A 8 -6.38 15.45 -7.22
N THR A 9 -7.08 14.61 -7.99
CA THR A 9 -6.95 13.17 -7.83
C THR A 9 -5.54 12.70 -8.10
N LEU A 10 -4.93 13.24 -9.16
CA LEU A 10 -3.57 12.85 -9.51
C LEU A 10 -2.58 13.23 -8.40
N VAL A 11 -2.67 14.45 -7.90
CA VAL A 11 -1.77 14.91 -6.86
C VAL A 11 -1.97 14.11 -5.59
N ALA A 12 -3.23 13.87 -5.21
CA ALA A 12 -3.53 13.10 -4.02
C ALA A 12 -3.02 11.67 -4.15
N ALA A 13 -3.17 11.08 -5.33
CA ALA A 13 -2.70 9.71 -5.55
C ALA A 13 -1.18 9.64 -5.49
N GLN A 14 -0.50 10.64 -6.03
CA GLN A 14 0.95 10.69 -5.96
C GLN A 14 1.44 10.84 -4.52
N ASN A 15 0.75 11.66 -3.74
CA ASN A 15 1.10 11.81 -2.34
C ASN A 15 0.84 10.53 -1.57
N LEU A 16 -0.26 9.85 -1.89
CA LEU A 16 -0.59 8.59 -1.26
C LEU A 16 0.45 7.53 -1.62
N LEU A 17 0.92 7.54 -2.85
CA LEU A 17 1.96 6.60 -3.27
C LEU A 17 3.22 6.79 -2.43
N LYS A 18 3.65 8.04 -2.25
CA LYS A 18 4.83 8.33 -1.46
C LYS A 18 4.65 7.90 -0.01
N ALA A 19 3.48 8.18 0.57
CA ALA A 19 3.19 7.79 1.94
C ALA A 19 3.20 6.27 2.08
N THR A 20 2.66 5.58 1.07
CA THR A 20 2.61 4.12 1.07
C THR A 20 4.03 3.55 1.02
N GLU A 21 4.88 4.13 0.18
CA GLU A 21 6.27 3.69 0.08
C GLU A 21 7.02 3.91 1.39
N THR A 22 6.77 5.03 2.05
CA THR A 22 7.38 5.29 3.34
C THR A 22 6.92 4.26 4.37
N ALA A 23 5.62 3.94 4.37
CA ALA A 23 5.07 2.95 5.29
C ALA A 23 5.71 1.58 5.05
N ILE A 24 5.88 1.19 3.78
CA ILE A 24 6.51 -0.08 3.45
C ILE A 24 7.93 -0.11 3.98
N ASN A 25 8.68 0.97 3.77
CA ASN A 25 10.06 1.04 4.26
C ASN A 25 10.12 0.93 5.77
N ASN A 26 9.20 1.58 6.48
CA ASN A 26 9.15 1.49 7.93
C ASN A 26 8.85 0.07 8.38
N MET A 27 7.97 -0.62 7.66
CA MET A 27 7.66 -2.00 7.98
C MET A 27 8.85 -2.91 7.74
N VAL A 28 9.61 -2.67 6.66
CA VAL A 28 10.81 -3.45 6.38
C VAL A 28 11.81 -3.28 7.52
N ILE A 29 11.98 -2.06 7.99
CA ILE A 29 12.87 -1.80 9.11
C ILE A 29 12.41 -2.55 10.36
N GLU A 30 11.13 -2.51 10.62
CA GLU A 30 10.56 -3.16 11.79
C GLU A 30 10.76 -4.68 11.72
N ILE A 31 10.52 -5.27 10.56
CA ILE A 31 10.68 -6.71 10.36
C ILE A 31 12.15 -7.11 10.50
N SER A 32 13.05 -6.22 10.14
CA SER A 32 14.49 -6.50 10.13
C SER A 32 15.13 -6.43 11.49
N LYS A 33 14.45 -5.86 12.49
CA LYS A 33 15.04 -5.73 13.81
C LYS A 33 15.25 -7.11 14.44
N PRO A 34 16.39 -7.31 15.09
CA PRO A 34 16.62 -8.59 15.76
C PRO A 34 15.67 -8.75 16.95
N VAL A 35 15.25 -9.98 17.17
CA VAL A 35 14.46 -10.29 18.34
C VAL A 35 15.36 -10.27 19.55
N ASP A 36 14.87 -9.66 20.64
CA ASP A 36 15.63 -9.57 21.88
C ASP A 36 16.01 -10.98 22.33
N PRO A 37 17.31 -11.29 22.45
CA PRO A 37 17.71 -12.64 22.83
C PRO A 37 17.31 -13.02 24.25
N GLU A 38 16.93 -12.03 25.06
CA GLU A 38 16.52 -12.33 26.42
C GLU A 38 15.05 -12.66 26.54
N LEU A 39 14.28 -12.42 25.47
CA LEU A 39 12.88 -12.81 25.47
C LEU A 39 12.74 -14.31 25.38
N SER A 40 11.80 -14.85 26.12
CA SER A 40 11.51 -16.28 26.08
C SER A 40 10.03 -16.49 26.34
N GLY A 41 9.56 -17.70 26.09
CA GLY A 41 8.17 -18.06 26.37
C GLY A 41 7.19 -17.18 25.61
N SER A 42 6.18 -16.70 26.32
CA SER A 42 5.12 -15.93 25.68
C SER A 42 5.59 -14.60 25.14
N GLY A 43 6.62 -14.01 25.77
CA GLY A 43 7.18 -12.76 25.26
C GLY A 43 7.79 -12.93 23.90
N ARG A 44 8.55 -14.01 23.71
CA ARG A 44 9.16 -14.29 22.42
C ARG A 44 8.10 -14.61 21.38
N LYS A 45 7.09 -15.39 21.75
CA LYS A 45 6.00 -15.71 20.84
C LYS A 45 5.28 -14.46 20.38
N ALA A 46 5.03 -13.54 21.30
CA ALA A 46 4.34 -12.30 20.96
C ALA A 46 5.16 -11.48 19.99
N GLU A 47 6.48 -11.41 20.22
CA GLU A 47 7.36 -10.65 19.35
C GLU A 47 7.37 -11.23 17.94
N LEU A 48 7.48 -12.55 17.84
CA LEU A 48 7.51 -13.21 16.53
C LEU A 48 6.17 -13.07 15.82
N ALA A 49 5.06 -13.13 16.56
CA ALA A 49 3.75 -12.93 15.97
C ALA A 49 3.59 -11.51 15.44
N SER A 50 4.13 -10.54 16.16
CA SER A 50 4.08 -9.14 15.75
C SER A 50 4.87 -8.93 14.46
N ILE A 51 6.04 -9.54 14.37
CA ILE A 51 6.86 -9.45 13.16
C ILE A 51 6.12 -10.07 11.98
N LYS A 52 5.51 -11.23 12.19
CA LYS A 52 4.76 -11.88 11.14
C LYS A 52 3.59 -11.02 10.67
N GLN A 53 2.88 -10.40 11.60
CA GLN A 53 1.76 -9.55 11.24
C GLN A 53 2.24 -8.36 10.43
N THR A 54 3.35 -7.76 10.82
CA THR A 54 3.90 -6.63 10.08
C THR A 54 4.30 -7.07 8.67
N ALA A 55 4.82 -8.29 8.52
CA ALA A 55 5.17 -8.80 7.20
C ALA A 55 3.93 -8.99 6.32
N VAL A 56 2.84 -9.48 6.90
CA VAL A 56 1.59 -9.62 6.18
C VAL A 56 1.09 -8.25 5.75
N ASP A 57 1.15 -7.28 6.66
CA ASP A 57 0.70 -5.92 6.36
C ASP A 57 1.56 -5.31 5.26
N ALA A 58 2.87 -5.53 5.30
CA ALA A 58 3.76 -5.00 4.27
C ALA A 58 3.42 -5.59 2.91
N LYS A 59 3.11 -6.88 2.87
CA LYS A 59 2.74 -7.53 1.62
C LYS A 59 1.45 -6.92 1.07
N GLU A 60 0.49 -6.66 1.94
CA GLU A 60 -0.76 -6.03 1.52
C GLU A 60 -0.51 -4.62 1.02
N MET A 61 0.41 -3.90 1.67
CA MET A 61 0.73 -2.55 1.24
C MET A 61 1.39 -2.54 -0.14
N LEU A 62 2.12 -3.59 -0.50
CA LEU A 62 2.69 -3.69 -1.83
C LEU A 62 1.59 -3.82 -2.89
N VAL A 63 0.54 -4.56 -2.59
CA VAL A 63 -0.60 -4.65 -3.49
C VAL A 63 -1.29 -3.29 -3.61
N ILE A 64 -1.48 -2.62 -2.50
CA ILE A 64 -2.08 -1.30 -2.49
C ILE A 64 -1.24 -0.33 -3.33
N ARG A 65 0.08 -0.42 -3.21
CA ARG A 65 0.97 0.43 -3.99
C ARG A 65 0.76 0.21 -5.48
N GLN A 66 0.62 -1.04 -5.90
CA GLN A 66 0.35 -1.35 -7.30
C GLN A 66 -0.97 -0.75 -7.75
N GLU A 67 -1.98 -0.82 -6.91
CA GLU A 67 -3.28 -0.27 -7.24
C GLU A 67 -3.21 1.24 -7.39
N ILE A 68 -2.43 1.89 -6.53
CA ILE A 68 -2.27 3.34 -6.61
C ILE A 68 -1.53 3.70 -7.90
N GLU A 69 -0.50 2.94 -8.25
CA GLU A 69 0.23 3.19 -9.49
C GLU A 69 -0.68 3.05 -10.71
N GLN A 70 -1.54 2.05 -10.69
CA GLN A 70 -2.48 1.86 -11.78
C GLN A 70 -3.46 3.02 -11.85
N MET A 71 -3.91 3.49 -10.70
CA MET A 71 -4.80 4.64 -10.63
C MET A 71 -4.14 5.88 -11.22
N ILE A 72 -2.88 6.11 -10.87
CA ILE A 72 -2.14 7.25 -11.41
C ILE A 72 -2.02 7.14 -12.92
N LYS A 73 -1.71 5.94 -13.40
CA LYS A 73 -1.58 5.71 -14.82
C LYS A 73 -2.88 5.98 -15.55
N ASN A 74 -3.99 5.52 -14.99
CA ASN A 74 -5.29 5.73 -15.60
C ASN A 74 -5.65 7.21 -15.67
N VAL A 75 -5.41 7.94 -14.59
CA VAL A 75 -5.70 9.37 -14.58
C VAL A 75 -4.81 10.09 -15.58
N SER A 76 -3.53 9.72 -15.65
CA SER A 76 -2.59 10.38 -16.56
C SER A 76 -2.95 10.12 -18.02
N GLU A 77 -3.42 8.90 -18.33
CA GLU A 77 -3.68 8.53 -19.71
C GLU A 77 -5.08 8.89 -20.15
N HIS A 78 -6.04 8.78 -19.23
CA HIS A 78 -7.45 8.92 -19.61
C HIS A 78 -8.14 10.07 -18.92
N GLY A 79 -7.50 10.69 -17.95
CA GLY A 79 -8.09 11.82 -17.26
C GLY A 79 -9.18 11.43 -16.28
N THR A 80 -9.29 10.15 -15.96
CA THR A 80 -10.36 9.70 -15.09
C THR A 80 -9.93 8.46 -14.35
N ILE A 81 -10.55 8.28 -13.19
CA ILE A 81 -10.31 7.11 -12.39
C ILE A 81 -11.36 6.04 -12.61
N GLU A 82 -12.45 6.39 -13.28
CA GLU A 82 -13.54 5.47 -13.43
C GLU A 82 -13.18 4.20 -14.10
N GLU A 83 -12.26 4.27 -15.02
CA GLU A 83 -11.93 3.09 -15.76
C GLU A 83 -11.28 2.06 -14.91
N ALA A 84 -10.56 2.49 -13.92
CA ALA A 84 -9.93 1.56 -13.01
C ALA A 84 -10.97 0.79 -12.22
N GLN A 85 -12.14 1.35 -12.08
CA GLN A 85 -13.16 0.71 -11.27
C GLN A 85 -14.01 -0.23 -12.03
N ASP A 86 -13.95 -0.15 -13.32
CA ASP A 86 -14.83 -0.93 -14.13
C ASP A 86 -14.41 -2.35 -14.25
N PHE A 87 -13.38 -2.68 -13.62
CA PHE A 87 -13.08 -4.03 -13.68
C PHE A 87 -13.89 -4.82 -12.80
N SER A 88 -14.75 -4.25 -12.34
CA SER A 88 -15.64 -5.04 -11.63
C SER A 88 -16.37 -6.03 -12.46
N GLY A 89 -16.28 -5.75 -13.01
CA GLY A 89 -16.57 -6.21 -13.67
C GLY A 89 -16.29 -6.48 -14.06
N GLY A 90 -16.07 -6.23 -13.93
CA GLY A 90 -15.70 -6.43 -14.31
C GLY A 90 -15.64 -6.45 -14.39
N PHE A 91 -15.80 -6.46 -14.54
CA PHE A 91 -15.62 -6.37 -14.86
C PHE A 91 -16.06 -6.61 -15.54
N ALA A 92 -16.56 -6.72 -15.79
CA ALA A 92 -16.88 -6.81 -16.46
C ALA A 92 -16.82 -6.77 -17.24
N GLU A 93 -17.01 -6.69 -17.66
CA GLU A 93 -16.76 -6.68 -18.40
C GLU A 93 -16.57 -6.74 -18.73
#